data_347ad436980a69d9c0253a08026bf37d
#
_entry.id   347ad436980a69d9c0253a08026bf37d
#
_cell.length_a   1.000
_cell.length_b   1.000
_cell.length_c   1.000
_cell.angle_alpha   90.00
_cell.angle_beta   90.00
_cell.angle_gamma   90.00
#
_symmetry.space_group_name_H-M   'P 1'
#
loop_
_entity.id
_entity.type
_entity.pdbx_description
1 polymer ?
#
loop_
_entity_poly.entity_id
_entity_poly.type
_entity_poly.pdbx_seq_one_letter_code
_entity_poly.pdbx_strand_id
1 'polypeptide(L)'
;MNAMLKSTDRPISQTYRLALLDLDGVVYRGKNPVEHAADSIRAAQRAGMQVEYTTNNSSRFQRVVAEQLRGFGLDVEPRQVITSSVVAARMVARHVPAGARILVLGAEHLREEVAGQGLTVVDHAEDTPEAVIQGWYPDMTWQQMAEVSYAVERGALYLSLIHIPEPTRLDVIS
;
A
#
# COMPACT_ATOMS: atom_id res chain seq x y z
N MET A 1 3.57 -28.94 -13.19
CA MET A 1 4.67 -28.47 -14.07
C MET A 1 5.61 -27.64 -13.20
N ASN A 2 6.79 -28.17 -12.86
CA ASN A 2 7.78 -27.41 -12.11
C ASN A 2 8.35 -26.32 -13.03
N ALA A 3 7.96 -25.08 -12.81
CA ALA A 3 8.61 -23.95 -13.45
C ALA A 3 10.06 -23.88 -12.92
N MET A 4 11.02 -24.34 -13.71
CA MET A 4 12.44 -24.12 -13.41
C MET A 4 12.69 -22.61 -13.39
N LEU A 5 13.23 -22.11 -12.28
CA LEU A 5 13.73 -20.74 -12.22
C LEU A 5 14.76 -20.54 -13.35
N LYS A 6 14.53 -19.54 -14.18
CA LYS A 6 15.49 -19.19 -15.24
C LYS A 6 16.76 -18.66 -14.56
N SER A 7 17.90 -19.29 -14.83
CA SER A 7 19.20 -18.74 -14.47
C SER A 7 19.49 -17.51 -15.33
N THR A 8 20.19 -16.55 -14.78
CA THR A 8 20.71 -15.40 -15.55
C THR A 8 22.23 -15.51 -15.62
N ASP A 9 22.80 -15.23 -16.77
CA ASP A 9 24.25 -15.22 -16.98
C ASP A 9 24.95 -13.99 -16.39
N ARG A 10 24.15 -13.03 -15.91
CA ARG A 10 24.63 -11.78 -15.31
C ARG A 10 23.92 -11.52 -13.98
N PRO A 11 24.59 -10.91 -13.01
CA PRO A 11 23.97 -10.44 -11.79
C PRO A 11 22.76 -9.52 -12.07
N ILE A 12 21.70 -9.65 -11.29
CA ILE A 12 20.48 -8.84 -11.44
C ILE A 12 20.81 -7.34 -11.38
N SER A 13 21.74 -6.94 -10.51
CA SER A 13 22.21 -5.55 -10.36
C SER A 13 22.91 -4.99 -11.61
N GLN A 14 23.36 -5.84 -12.54
CA GLN A 14 23.92 -5.40 -13.83
C GLN A 14 22.87 -5.30 -14.93
N THR A 15 21.70 -5.92 -14.72
CA THR A 15 20.62 -5.97 -15.70
C THR A 15 19.55 -4.94 -15.43
N TYR A 16 19.26 -4.69 -14.15
CA TYR A 16 18.19 -3.79 -13.71
C TYR A 16 18.75 -2.65 -12.87
N ARG A 17 18.14 -1.47 -13.00
CA ARG A 17 18.52 -0.25 -12.25
C ARG A 17 17.69 -0.05 -11.00
N LEU A 18 16.50 -0.63 -10.95
CA LEU A 18 15.53 -0.47 -9.87
C LEU A 18 15.11 -1.83 -9.34
N ALA A 19 15.11 -1.96 -8.02
CA ALA A 19 14.46 -3.05 -7.31
C ALA A 19 13.28 -2.50 -6.50
N LEU A 20 12.11 -3.08 -6.69
CA LEU A 20 10.93 -2.88 -5.86
C LEU A 20 10.83 -4.08 -4.92
N LEU A 21 11.05 -3.87 -3.64
CA LEU A 21 11.08 -4.95 -2.64
C LEU A 21 9.80 -4.92 -1.81
N ASP A 22 9.10 -6.04 -1.77
CA ASP A 22 8.11 -6.29 -0.74
C ASP A 22 8.79 -6.36 0.62
N LEU A 23 8.08 -6.00 1.68
CA LEU A 23 8.65 -5.89 3.01
C LEU A 23 8.42 -7.13 3.85
N ASP A 24 7.16 -7.56 3.99
CA ASP A 24 6.83 -8.64 4.92
C ASP A 24 7.23 -10.00 4.33
N GLY A 25 8.04 -10.72 5.09
CA GLY A 25 8.61 -12.00 4.65
C GLY A 25 9.84 -11.88 3.74
N VAL A 26 10.15 -10.70 3.21
CA VAL A 26 11.31 -10.44 2.31
C VAL A 26 12.40 -9.67 3.05
N VAL A 27 12.08 -8.51 3.61
CA VAL A 27 13.05 -7.67 4.35
C VAL A 27 12.97 -7.93 5.85
N TYR A 28 11.77 -8.14 6.36
CA TYR A 28 11.53 -8.46 7.77
C TYR A 28 10.34 -9.43 7.94
N ARG A 29 10.20 -9.98 9.14
CA ARG A 29 9.01 -10.71 9.62
C ARG A 29 8.57 -10.10 10.94
N GLY A 30 7.48 -9.35 10.93
CA GLY A 30 7.03 -8.59 12.08
C GLY A 30 8.09 -7.56 12.53
N LYS A 31 8.73 -7.78 13.68
CA LYS A 31 9.77 -6.89 14.24
C LYS A 31 11.20 -7.32 13.91
N ASN A 32 11.41 -8.49 13.34
CA ASN A 32 12.72 -9.07 13.12
C ASN A 32 13.14 -8.98 11.65
N PRO A 33 14.38 -8.56 11.35
CA PRO A 33 14.88 -8.59 9.98
C PRO A 33 15.00 -10.04 9.48
N VAL A 34 14.82 -10.21 8.17
CA VAL A 34 15.16 -11.47 7.50
C VAL A 34 16.68 -11.56 7.41
N GLU A 35 17.23 -12.73 7.72
CA GLU A 35 18.66 -12.99 7.69
C GLU A 35 19.25 -12.64 6.31
N HIS A 36 20.39 -11.95 6.30
CA HIS A 36 21.08 -11.47 5.09
C HIS A 36 20.35 -10.45 4.22
N ALA A 37 19.09 -10.09 4.49
CA ALA A 37 18.33 -9.16 3.65
C ALA A 37 19.00 -7.78 3.58
N ALA A 38 19.35 -7.21 4.75
CA ALA A 38 19.97 -5.88 4.79
C ALA A 38 21.34 -5.86 4.09
N ASP A 39 22.15 -6.91 4.26
CA ASP A 39 23.46 -7.01 3.60
C ASP A 39 23.33 -7.09 2.08
N SER A 40 22.37 -7.88 1.60
CA SER A 40 22.08 -8.05 0.18
C SER A 40 21.57 -6.76 -0.45
N ILE A 41 20.69 -6.03 0.24
CA ILE A 41 20.17 -4.73 -0.22
C ILE A 41 21.32 -3.70 -0.32
N ARG A 42 22.15 -3.59 0.71
CA ARG A 42 23.31 -2.70 0.68
C ARG A 42 24.32 -3.07 -0.43
N ALA A 43 24.49 -4.36 -0.70
CA ALA A 43 25.35 -4.81 -1.79
C ALA A 43 24.78 -4.40 -3.16
N ALA A 44 23.46 -4.54 -3.36
CA ALA A 44 22.78 -4.09 -4.58
C ALA A 44 22.88 -2.58 -4.77
N GLN A 45 22.69 -1.80 -3.70
CA GLN A 45 22.84 -0.34 -3.74
C GLN A 45 24.27 0.09 -4.08
N ARG A 46 25.29 -0.56 -3.49
CA ARG A 46 26.71 -0.32 -3.86
C ARG A 46 27.02 -0.67 -5.32
N ALA A 47 26.29 -1.62 -5.90
CA ALA A 47 26.38 -1.95 -7.31
C ALA A 47 25.63 -0.97 -8.24
N GLY A 48 25.06 0.12 -7.68
CA GLY A 48 24.38 1.18 -8.44
C GLY A 48 22.88 0.94 -8.65
N MET A 49 22.27 -0.05 -7.96
CA MET A 49 20.84 -0.31 -8.04
C MET A 49 20.09 0.65 -7.10
N GLN A 50 19.05 1.32 -7.61
CA GLN A 50 18.08 2.03 -6.79
C GLN A 50 17.15 1.01 -6.14
N VAL A 51 16.85 1.20 -4.85
CA VAL A 51 15.95 0.30 -4.11
C VAL A 51 14.80 1.11 -3.53
N GLU A 52 13.59 0.67 -3.83
CA GLU A 52 12.34 1.19 -3.28
C GLU A 52 11.61 0.04 -2.56
N TYR A 53 10.85 0.38 -1.54
CA TYR A 53 10.18 -0.59 -0.68
C TYR A 53 8.68 -0.49 -0.84
N THR A 54 8.02 -1.61 -1.04
CA THR A 54 6.56 -1.67 -1.21
C THR A 54 5.93 -2.49 -0.10
N THR A 55 4.74 -2.09 0.34
CA THR A 55 3.99 -2.87 1.34
C THR A 55 2.48 -2.75 1.11
N ASN A 56 1.79 -3.87 1.26
CA ASN A 56 0.33 -3.92 1.26
C ASN A 56 -0.27 -3.35 2.55
N ASN A 57 0.54 -3.11 3.57
CA ASN A 57 0.06 -2.59 4.83
C ASN A 57 -0.37 -1.12 4.68
N SER A 58 -1.67 -0.88 4.84
CA SER A 58 -2.30 0.44 4.77
C SER A 58 -2.41 1.16 6.12
N SER A 59 -1.95 0.53 7.21
CA SER A 59 -2.14 1.06 8.57
C SER A 59 -0.93 1.80 9.14
N ARG A 60 0.21 1.82 8.43
CA ARG A 60 1.46 2.39 8.93
C ARG A 60 1.95 3.52 8.05
N PHE A 61 2.38 4.60 8.69
CA PHE A 61 3.03 5.71 8.00
C PHE A 61 4.36 5.32 7.37
N GLN A 62 4.66 5.88 6.21
CA GLN A 62 5.94 5.69 5.53
C GLN A 62 7.15 5.98 6.43
N ARG A 63 7.07 7.04 7.26
CA ARG A 63 8.13 7.40 8.23
C ARG A 63 8.39 6.30 9.25
N VAL A 64 7.33 5.64 9.74
CA VAL A 64 7.44 4.57 10.74
C VAL A 64 8.08 3.31 10.14
N VAL A 65 7.72 3.00 8.90
CA VAL A 65 8.33 1.89 8.17
C VAL A 65 9.80 2.18 7.85
N ALA A 66 10.11 3.39 7.38
CA ALA A 66 11.49 3.81 7.11
C ALA A 66 12.35 3.75 8.38
N GLU A 67 11.82 4.16 9.53
CA GLU A 67 12.50 4.08 10.82
C GLU A 67 12.81 2.63 11.21
N GLN A 68 11.86 1.72 11.02
CA GLN A 68 12.09 0.28 11.25
C GLN A 68 13.21 -0.26 10.34
N LEU A 69 13.19 0.11 9.06
CA LEU A 69 14.23 -0.32 8.10
C LEU A 69 15.62 0.25 8.45
N ARG A 70 15.68 1.49 8.94
CA ARG A 70 16.92 2.08 9.48
C ARG A 70 17.43 1.31 10.69
N GLY A 71 16.53 0.84 11.55
CA GLY A 71 16.87 -0.03 12.68
C GLY A 71 17.52 -1.37 12.26
N PHE A 72 17.32 -1.82 11.01
CA PHE A 72 17.98 -2.98 10.42
C PHE A 72 19.28 -2.63 9.69
N GLY A 73 19.75 -1.37 9.79
CA GLY A 73 20.98 -0.89 9.16
C GLY A 73 20.84 -0.54 7.68
N LEU A 74 19.63 -0.27 7.21
CA LEU A 74 19.38 0.24 5.87
C LEU A 74 19.28 1.78 5.89
N ASP A 75 19.81 2.45 4.88
CA ASP A 75 19.61 3.89 4.69
C ASP A 75 18.37 4.10 3.82
N VAL A 76 17.27 4.51 4.46
CA VAL A 76 15.96 4.61 3.81
C VAL A 76 15.29 5.92 4.16
N GLU A 77 14.88 6.66 3.15
CA GLU A 77 14.02 7.83 3.30
C GLU A 77 12.54 7.44 3.23
N PRO A 78 11.64 8.14 3.94
CA PRO A 78 10.20 7.84 3.91
C PRO A 78 9.61 7.77 2.49
N ARG A 79 10.09 8.63 1.58
CA ARG A 79 9.64 8.67 0.17
C ARG A 79 9.95 7.39 -0.63
N GLN A 80 10.91 6.58 -0.16
CA GLN A 80 11.26 5.30 -0.77
C GLN A 80 10.35 4.15 -0.32
N VAL A 81 9.45 4.42 0.63
CA VAL A 81 8.46 3.45 1.10
C VAL A 81 7.12 3.74 0.44
N ILE A 82 6.65 2.82 -0.38
CA ILE A 82 5.38 2.91 -1.11
C ILE A 82 4.37 2.02 -0.39
N THR A 83 3.41 2.64 0.29
CA THR A 83 2.32 1.92 0.97
C THR A 83 1.09 1.83 0.06
N SER A 84 0.23 0.85 0.32
CA SER A 84 -1.06 0.75 -0.39
C SER A 84 -1.93 2.00 -0.17
N SER A 85 -1.84 2.67 0.99
CA SER A 85 -2.56 3.92 1.26
C SER A 85 -2.15 5.05 0.32
N VAL A 86 -0.84 5.25 0.11
CA VAL A 86 -0.32 6.25 -0.83
C VAL A 86 -0.82 6.00 -2.25
N VAL A 87 -0.80 4.74 -2.68
CA VAL A 87 -1.26 4.36 -4.02
C VAL A 87 -2.76 4.59 -4.16
N ALA A 88 -3.56 4.18 -3.16
CA ALA A 88 -5.01 4.34 -3.17
C ALA A 88 -5.44 5.81 -3.17
N ALA A 89 -4.82 6.64 -2.33
CA ALA A 89 -5.11 8.08 -2.29
C ALA A 89 -4.83 8.75 -3.65
N ARG A 90 -3.71 8.43 -4.28
CA ARG A 90 -3.39 8.91 -5.64
C ARG A 90 -4.33 8.35 -6.71
N MET A 91 -4.76 7.11 -6.56
CA MET A 91 -5.69 6.48 -7.49
C MET A 91 -7.06 7.17 -7.43
N VAL A 92 -7.64 7.34 -6.24
CA VAL A 92 -8.94 8.00 -6.11
C VAL A 92 -8.89 9.45 -6.59
N ALA A 93 -7.82 10.19 -6.29
CA ALA A 93 -7.65 11.58 -6.73
C ALA A 93 -7.66 11.75 -8.27
N ARG A 94 -7.37 10.70 -9.02
CA ARG A 94 -7.45 10.71 -10.50
C ARG A 94 -8.85 10.45 -11.04
N HIS A 95 -9.77 9.97 -10.20
CA HIS A 95 -11.11 9.55 -10.61
C HIS A 95 -12.22 10.45 -10.07
N VAL A 96 -11.87 11.42 -9.22
CA VAL A 96 -12.83 12.37 -8.63
C VAL A 96 -12.39 13.81 -8.89
N PRO A 97 -13.31 14.80 -8.84
CA PRO A 97 -12.97 16.21 -8.93
C PRO A 97 -12.02 16.66 -7.80
N ALA A 98 -11.25 17.72 -8.03
CA ALA A 98 -10.47 18.35 -6.98
C ALA A 98 -11.34 18.81 -5.82
N GLY A 99 -10.93 18.55 -4.59
CA GLY A 99 -11.69 18.87 -3.38
C GLY A 99 -12.87 17.94 -3.08
N ALA A 100 -13.07 16.88 -3.89
CA ALA A 100 -14.15 15.91 -3.70
C ALA A 100 -14.15 15.33 -2.27
N ARG A 101 -15.35 14.99 -1.79
CA ARG A 101 -15.53 14.36 -0.48
C ARG A 101 -15.34 12.86 -0.60
N ILE A 102 -14.49 12.33 0.27
CA ILE A 102 -14.13 10.91 0.31
C ILE A 102 -14.45 10.35 1.68
N LEU A 103 -15.30 9.35 1.73
CA LEU A 103 -15.53 8.59 2.94
C LEU A 103 -14.39 7.58 3.10
N VAL A 104 -13.64 7.71 4.19
CA VAL A 104 -12.47 6.87 4.44
C VAL A 104 -12.73 5.95 5.63
N LEU A 105 -12.87 4.66 5.37
CA LEU A 105 -12.91 3.62 6.37
C LEU A 105 -11.53 2.95 6.47
N GLY A 106 -10.74 3.35 7.45
CA GLY A 106 -9.37 2.85 7.61
C GLY A 106 -8.59 3.59 8.69
N ALA A 107 -7.32 3.23 8.84
CA ALA A 107 -6.43 3.87 9.80
C ALA A 107 -6.15 5.35 9.44
N GLU A 108 -5.72 6.12 10.45
CA GLU A 108 -5.45 7.56 10.30
C GLU A 108 -4.48 7.87 9.15
N HIS A 109 -3.46 7.03 8.96
CA HIS A 109 -2.55 7.16 7.83
C HIS A 109 -3.26 7.22 6.47
N LEU A 110 -4.28 6.40 6.23
CA LEU A 110 -5.05 6.42 4.98
C LEU A 110 -5.82 7.74 4.82
N ARG A 111 -6.37 8.25 5.92
CA ARG A 111 -7.09 9.54 5.96
C ARG A 111 -6.16 10.71 5.62
N GLU A 112 -4.97 10.74 6.24
CA GLU A 112 -3.96 11.77 5.97
C GLU A 112 -3.48 11.72 4.51
N GLU A 113 -3.27 10.54 3.94
CA GLU A 113 -2.87 10.40 2.53
C GLU A 113 -3.94 10.92 1.56
N VAL A 114 -5.23 10.66 1.85
CA VAL A 114 -6.35 11.19 1.07
C VAL A 114 -6.43 12.71 1.19
N ALA A 115 -6.35 13.25 2.40
CA ALA A 115 -6.33 14.69 2.62
C ALA A 115 -5.12 15.36 1.93
N GLY A 116 -3.96 14.71 1.94
CA GLY A 116 -2.74 15.16 1.27
C GLY A 116 -2.86 15.27 -0.26
N GLN A 117 -3.86 14.61 -0.87
CA GLN A 117 -4.18 14.80 -2.29
C GLN A 117 -5.11 16.01 -2.56
N GLY A 118 -5.41 16.82 -1.56
CA GLY A 118 -6.33 17.96 -1.67
C GLY A 118 -7.80 17.54 -1.71
N LEU A 119 -8.13 16.36 -1.19
CA LEU A 119 -9.47 15.83 -1.07
C LEU A 119 -10.03 16.09 0.35
N THR A 120 -11.34 16.11 0.48
CA THR A 120 -12.03 16.32 1.77
C THR A 120 -12.43 14.98 2.36
N VAL A 121 -11.88 14.62 3.50
CA VAL A 121 -12.23 13.37 4.20
C VAL A 121 -13.52 13.59 5.00
N VAL A 122 -14.48 12.67 4.84
CA VAL A 122 -15.77 12.65 5.54
C VAL A 122 -16.01 11.30 6.21
N ASP A 123 -16.97 11.25 7.16
CA ASP A 123 -17.25 10.06 7.95
C ASP A 123 -18.64 9.47 7.70
N HIS A 124 -19.54 10.23 7.08
CA HIS A 124 -20.95 9.85 6.92
C HIS A 124 -21.39 9.82 5.46
N ALA A 125 -22.26 8.88 5.12
CA ALA A 125 -22.87 8.79 3.79
C ALA A 125 -23.77 10.02 3.49
N GLU A 126 -24.28 10.70 4.53
CA GLU A 126 -25.06 11.92 4.38
C GLU A 126 -24.25 13.11 3.84
N ASP A 127 -22.93 13.08 4.01
CA ASP A 127 -22.03 14.07 3.42
C ASP A 127 -21.93 13.93 1.89
N THR A 128 -22.63 12.96 1.31
CA THR A 128 -22.63 12.69 -0.14
C THR A 128 -21.22 12.56 -0.72
N PRO A 129 -20.42 11.60 -0.24
CA PRO A 129 -19.07 11.39 -0.78
C PRO A 129 -19.12 10.93 -2.23
N GLU A 130 -18.19 11.42 -3.03
CA GLU A 130 -18.00 11.00 -4.42
C GLU A 130 -17.31 9.63 -4.52
N ALA A 131 -16.52 9.28 -3.50
CA ALA A 131 -15.89 7.97 -3.41
C ALA A 131 -15.76 7.50 -1.97
N VAL A 132 -15.59 6.18 -1.83
CA VAL A 132 -15.27 5.48 -0.59
C VAL A 132 -13.94 4.78 -0.75
N ILE A 133 -13.05 4.92 0.23
CA ILE A 133 -11.83 4.13 0.32
C ILE A 133 -11.89 3.29 1.60
N GLN A 134 -11.77 1.98 1.45
CA GLN A 134 -11.75 1.05 2.57
C GLN A 134 -10.35 0.40 2.70
N GLY A 135 -9.69 0.66 3.84
CA GLY A 135 -8.51 -0.05 4.31
C GLY A 135 -8.85 -0.85 5.57
N TRP A 136 -7.87 -1.64 6.04
CA TRP A 136 -8.04 -2.39 7.28
C TRP A 136 -7.51 -1.60 8.48
N TYR A 137 -8.24 -1.66 9.61
CA TYR A 137 -7.71 -1.31 10.92
C TYR A 137 -8.52 -2.02 12.03
N PRO A 138 -7.90 -2.30 13.21
CA PRO A 138 -8.49 -3.20 14.20
C PRO A 138 -9.74 -2.66 14.90
N ASP A 139 -9.88 -1.33 15.01
CA ASP A 139 -10.98 -0.68 15.74
C ASP A 139 -12.19 -0.32 14.84
N MET A 140 -12.28 -0.96 13.67
CA MET A 140 -13.38 -0.76 12.72
C MET A 140 -14.71 -1.18 13.34
N THR A 141 -15.69 -0.27 13.31
CA THR A 141 -17.01 -0.49 13.88
C THR A 141 -18.04 -0.89 12.82
N TRP A 142 -19.09 -1.58 13.27
CA TRP A 142 -20.26 -1.88 12.42
C TRP A 142 -20.89 -0.61 11.83
N GLN A 143 -20.99 0.45 12.62
CA GLN A 143 -21.55 1.72 12.17
C GLN A 143 -20.76 2.30 10.99
N GLN A 144 -19.45 2.31 11.06
CA GLN A 144 -18.59 2.76 9.96
C GLN A 144 -18.76 1.91 8.71
N MET A 145 -18.92 0.58 8.85
CA MET A 145 -19.23 -0.31 7.75
C MET A 145 -20.57 0.00 7.09
N ALA A 146 -21.58 0.33 7.89
CA ALA A 146 -22.90 0.73 7.39
C ALA A 146 -22.84 2.04 6.60
N GLU A 147 -22.10 3.05 7.08
CA GLU A 147 -21.87 4.31 6.35
C GLU A 147 -21.26 4.07 4.97
N VAL A 148 -20.25 3.19 4.88
CA VAL A 148 -19.65 2.77 3.59
C VAL A 148 -20.72 2.17 2.68
N SER A 149 -21.54 1.25 3.20
CA SER A 149 -22.58 0.59 2.41
C SER A 149 -23.61 1.58 1.87
N TYR A 150 -24.06 2.51 2.71
CA TYR A 150 -25.00 3.57 2.29
C TYR A 150 -24.41 4.51 1.26
N ALA A 151 -23.14 4.88 1.41
CA ALA A 151 -22.47 5.73 0.41
C ALA A 151 -22.36 5.05 -0.94
N VAL A 152 -21.98 3.77 -0.97
CA VAL A 152 -21.88 2.97 -2.20
C VAL A 152 -23.25 2.76 -2.84
N GLU A 153 -24.29 2.47 -2.06
CA GLU A 153 -25.67 2.34 -2.55
C GLU A 153 -26.16 3.64 -3.24
N ARG A 154 -25.73 4.79 -2.73
CA ARG A 154 -26.01 6.12 -3.30
C ARG A 154 -25.17 6.47 -4.53
N GLY A 155 -24.27 5.58 -4.95
CA GLY A 155 -23.49 5.72 -6.18
C GLY A 155 -22.07 6.21 -6.00
N ALA A 156 -21.54 6.28 -4.77
CA ALA A 156 -20.13 6.59 -4.54
C ALA A 156 -19.22 5.53 -5.16
N LEU A 157 -18.13 5.96 -5.80
CA LEU A 157 -17.10 5.05 -6.30
C LEU A 157 -16.47 4.28 -5.13
N TYR A 158 -16.33 2.95 -5.24
CA TYR A 158 -15.77 2.13 -4.18
C TYR A 158 -14.37 1.63 -4.51
N LEU A 159 -13.40 1.92 -3.63
CA LEU A 159 -12.03 1.42 -3.69
C LEU A 159 -11.68 0.68 -2.40
N SER A 160 -11.37 -0.62 -2.51
CA SER A 160 -10.96 -1.46 -1.39
C SER A 160 -9.47 -1.80 -1.46
N LEU A 161 -8.78 -1.67 -0.32
CA LEU A 161 -7.39 -2.11 -0.12
C LEU A 161 -7.29 -3.51 0.51
N ILE A 162 -8.42 -4.10 0.91
CA ILE A 162 -8.48 -5.38 1.63
C ILE A 162 -9.10 -6.50 0.79
N HIS A 163 -9.74 -6.16 -0.33
CA HIS A 163 -10.33 -7.10 -1.26
C HIS A 163 -9.76 -6.83 -2.65
N ILE A 164 -8.61 -7.38 -2.94
CA ILE A 164 -8.14 -7.49 -4.33
C ILE A 164 -8.61 -8.87 -4.80
N PRO A 165 -9.68 -8.96 -5.61
CA PRO A 165 -10.05 -10.24 -6.20
C PRO A 165 -8.89 -10.66 -7.10
N GLU A 166 -8.27 -11.78 -6.77
CA GLU A 166 -7.37 -12.42 -7.72
C GLU A 166 -8.18 -12.77 -8.98
N PRO A 167 -7.66 -12.47 -10.18
CA PRO A 167 -8.39 -12.73 -11.44
C PRO A 167 -8.88 -14.18 -11.60
N THR A 168 -8.29 -15.10 -10.85
CA THR A 168 -8.63 -16.55 -10.85
C THR A 168 -9.82 -16.92 -9.97
N ARG A 169 -10.39 -15.99 -9.18
CA ARG A 169 -11.55 -16.27 -8.30
C ARG A 169 -12.91 -15.89 -8.89
N LEU A 170 -12.97 -15.25 -10.03
CA LEU A 170 -14.22 -14.90 -10.70
C LEU A 170 -14.94 -16.13 -11.31
N ASP A 171 -14.28 -17.27 -11.46
CA ASP A 171 -14.85 -18.48 -12.05
C ASP A 171 -15.56 -19.40 -11.05
N VAL A 172 -15.67 -19.02 -9.78
CA VAL A 172 -16.23 -19.87 -8.73
C VAL A 172 -17.60 -19.40 -8.19
N ILE A 173 -18.14 -18.30 -8.73
CA ILE A 173 -19.48 -17.81 -8.39
C ILE A 173 -20.36 -17.86 -9.65
N SER A 174 -20.64 -19.07 -10.12
CA SER A 174 -21.72 -19.36 -11.05
C SER A 174 -22.52 -20.54 -10.54
#